data_9e190c0594389bbf4b9227c679dd94d4
#
_entry.id   9e190c0594389bbf4b9227c679dd94d4
#
_cell.length_a   1.000
_cell.length_b   1.000
_cell.length_c   1.000
_cell.angle_alpha   90.00
_cell.angle_beta   90.00
_cell.angle_gamma   90.00
#
_symmetry.space_group_name_H-M   'P 1'
#
loop_
_entity.id
_entity.type
_entity.pdbx_description
1 polymer ?
#
loop_
_entity_poly.entity_id
_entity_poly.type
_entity_poly.pdbx_seq_one_letter_code
_entity_poly.pdbx_strand_id
1 'polypeptide(L)'
;MKPLRILAFAASLTALLSGCAGYAPSGVAPGQSEGDVVRAMGAPTGRYPLPGGGARLEYARGPYGRHTYMVDLDNAGRVERVAQVLTEANFLRVAPGMSRDDLLLLLGRPGEVFGVAKQRSQVWNWRYPTNDCLWFQATVTPDGRVLDAGRGIDPHCDARMNLQ
;
A
#
# COMPACT_ATOMS: atom_id res chain seq x y z
N MET A 1 0.58 -22.75 -56.94
CA MET A 1 0.74 -21.31 -56.96
C MET A 1 0.09 -20.70 -55.74
N LYS A 2 0.89 -20.11 -54.83
CA LYS A 2 0.57 -19.28 -53.64
C LYS A 2 -0.42 -19.82 -52.57
N PRO A 3 0.09 -20.44 -51.48
CA PRO A 3 -0.47 -20.28 -50.16
C PRO A 3 0.66 -19.87 -49.15
N LEU A 4 1.30 -18.68 -49.29
CA LEU A 4 2.37 -18.28 -48.41
C LEU A 4 2.07 -16.94 -47.68
N ARG A 5 0.82 -16.51 -47.64
CA ARG A 5 0.47 -15.19 -47.03
C ARG A 5 -0.43 -15.26 -45.80
N ILE A 6 -0.87 -16.46 -45.35
CA ILE A 6 -1.80 -16.60 -44.21
C ILE A 6 -1.08 -16.88 -42.90
N LEU A 7 0.20 -17.30 -42.90
CA LEU A 7 0.96 -17.61 -41.68
C LEU A 7 1.58 -16.41 -40.97
N ALA A 8 1.60 -15.22 -41.58
CA ALA A 8 2.22 -14.02 -40.97
C ALA A 8 1.29 -13.22 -40.03
N PHE A 9 -0.04 -13.50 -40.02
CA PHE A 9 -1.01 -12.74 -39.20
C PHE A 9 -1.33 -13.35 -37.85
N ALA A 10 -0.98 -14.62 -37.62
CA ALA A 10 -1.27 -15.32 -36.37
C ALA A 10 -0.23 -15.06 -35.25
N ALA A 11 0.95 -14.53 -35.59
CA ALA A 11 2.04 -14.35 -34.62
C ALA A 11 1.99 -13.01 -33.85
N SER A 12 1.12 -12.06 -34.24
CA SER A 12 1.10 -10.70 -33.65
C SER A 12 0.05 -10.51 -32.55
N LEU A 13 -0.78 -11.50 -32.24
CA LEU A 13 -1.89 -11.34 -31.29
C LEU A 13 -1.59 -11.88 -29.88
N THR A 14 -0.41 -12.45 -29.65
CA THR A 14 -0.05 -13.05 -28.36
C THR A 14 0.70 -12.13 -27.42
N ALA A 15 0.97 -10.87 -27.78
CA ALA A 15 1.81 -9.96 -26.98
C ALA A 15 1.03 -9.00 -26.04
N LEU A 16 -0.30 -9.08 -25.93
CA LEU A 16 -1.11 -8.13 -25.16
C LEU A 16 -1.70 -8.69 -23.84
N LEU A 17 -1.28 -9.87 -23.39
CA LEU A 17 -1.60 -10.34 -22.04
C LEU A 17 -0.50 -9.93 -21.04
N SER A 18 -0.08 -8.67 -21.05
CA SER A 18 0.77 -8.10 -20.00
C SER A 18 -0.06 -7.98 -18.73
N GLY A 19 0.21 -8.90 -17.80
CA GLY A 19 -0.54 -9.18 -16.60
C GLY A 19 -1.08 -7.98 -15.84
N CYS A 20 -2.32 -8.08 -15.41
CA CYS A 20 -2.84 -7.30 -14.31
C CYS A 20 -1.90 -7.50 -13.12
N ALA A 21 -1.20 -6.44 -12.71
CA ALA A 21 -0.42 -6.44 -11.48
C ALA A 21 -1.32 -6.93 -10.34
N GLY A 22 -0.93 -8.03 -9.69
CA GLY A 22 -1.77 -8.68 -8.69
C GLY A 22 -2.06 -7.76 -7.52
N TYR A 23 -3.28 -7.79 -6.99
CA TYR A 23 -3.65 -7.03 -5.79
C TYR A 23 -2.83 -7.47 -4.57
N ALA A 24 -2.57 -8.76 -4.44
CA ALA A 24 -1.78 -9.38 -3.38
C ALA A 24 -0.36 -9.73 -3.88
N PRO A 25 0.63 -9.88 -2.97
CA PRO A 25 2.01 -10.19 -3.32
C PRO A 25 2.22 -11.66 -3.73
N SER A 26 1.29 -12.22 -4.50
CA SER A 26 1.41 -13.59 -5.01
C SER A 26 2.65 -13.71 -5.90
N GLY A 27 3.49 -14.71 -5.62
CA GLY A 27 4.72 -14.93 -6.36
C GLY A 27 5.93 -14.10 -5.91
N VAL A 28 5.79 -13.31 -4.83
CA VAL A 28 6.93 -12.62 -4.20
C VAL A 28 7.42 -13.45 -3.00
N ALA A 29 8.71 -13.82 -3.02
CA ALA A 29 9.33 -14.66 -2.00
C ALA A 29 10.71 -14.13 -1.59
N PRO A 30 11.18 -14.47 -0.37
CA PRO A 30 12.53 -14.14 0.05
C PRO A 30 13.61 -14.58 -0.96
N GLY A 31 14.63 -13.75 -1.13
CA GLY A 31 15.75 -13.95 -2.05
C GLY A 31 15.52 -13.44 -3.48
N GLN A 32 14.30 -13.13 -3.88
CA GLN A 32 14.01 -12.52 -5.18
C GLN A 32 14.58 -11.09 -5.25
N SER A 33 14.89 -10.63 -6.47
CA SER A 33 15.35 -9.27 -6.70
C SER A 33 14.19 -8.25 -6.67
N GLU A 34 14.52 -6.97 -6.42
CA GLU A 34 13.56 -5.86 -6.57
C GLU A 34 12.88 -5.87 -7.96
N GLY A 35 13.64 -6.20 -9.02
CA GLY A 35 13.09 -6.30 -10.38
C GLY A 35 12.02 -7.39 -10.52
N ASP A 36 12.16 -8.50 -9.80
CA ASP A 36 11.14 -9.57 -9.77
C ASP A 36 9.87 -9.09 -9.05
N VAL A 37 10.04 -8.36 -7.94
CA VAL A 37 8.93 -7.76 -7.19
C VAL A 37 8.16 -6.77 -8.07
N VAL A 38 8.87 -5.86 -8.75
CA VAL A 38 8.24 -4.87 -9.64
C VAL A 38 7.52 -5.55 -10.81
N ARG A 39 8.08 -6.63 -11.34
CA ARG A 39 7.43 -7.41 -12.41
C ARG A 39 6.15 -8.08 -11.93
N ALA A 40 6.12 -8.58 -10.68
CA ALA A 40 4.97 -9.27 -10.10
C ALA A 40 3.88 -8.30 -9.60
N MET A 41 4.26 -7.19 -8.97
CA MET A 41 3.35 -6.29 -8.27
C MET A 41 3.15 -4.93 -8.94
N GLY A 42 3.93 -4.62 -9.97
CA GLY A 42 4.01 -3.29 -10.59
C GLY A 42 4.95 -2.36 -9.84
N ALA A 43 4.93 -1.07 -10.21
CA ALA A 43 5.71 -0.06 -9.52
C ALA A 43 5.24 0.13 -8.07
N PRO A 44 6.16 0.25 -7.09
CA PRO A 44 5.80 0.53 -5.71
C PRO A 44 5.18 1.93 -5.58
N THR A 45 4.27 2.10 -4.63
CA THR A 45 3.63 3.38 -4.32
C THR A 45 4.51 4.28 -3.44
N GLY A 46 5.50 3.69 -2.79
CA GLY A 46 6.50 4.38 -1.98
C GLY A 46 7.76 3.54 -1.79
N ARG A 47 8.87 4.21 -1.43
CA ARG A 47 10.15 3.58 -1.10
C ARG A 47 10.76 4.29 0.09
N TYR A 48 11.11 3.56 1.12
CA TYR A 48 11.67 4.09 2.36
C TYR A 48 13.01 3.41 2.66
N PRO A 49 14.01 4.15 3.15
CA PRO A 49 15.24 3.52 3.67
C PRO A 49 14.91 2.75 4.96
N LEU A 50 15.55 1.59 5.14
CA LEU A 50 15.45 0.83 6.38
C LEU A 50 16.60 1.17 7.33
N PRO A 51 16.36 1.23 8.66
CA PRO A 51 17.43 1.28 9.64
C PRO A 51 18.37 0.07 9.47
N GLY A 52 19.68 0.31 9.33
CA GLY A 52 20.65 -0.74 9.08
C GLY A 52 20.94 -1.02 7.60
N GLY A 53 20.27 -0.31 6.70
CA GLY A 53 20.43 -0.40 5.24
C GLY A 53 19.30 -1.17 4.56
N GLY A 54 19.38 -1.26 3.21
CA GLY A 54 18.29 -1.81 2.42
C GLY A 54 17.15 -0.82 2.21
N ALA A 55 16.01 -1.32 1.75
CA ALA A 55 14.85 -0.48 1.44
C ALA A 55 13.54 -1.23 1.72
N ARG A 56 12.50 -0.47 2.04
CA ARG A 56 11.11 -0.94 2.11
C ARG A 56 10.34 -0.40 0.91
N LEU A 57 9.77 -1.28 0.11
CA LEU A 57 8.86 -0.94 -0.97
C LEU A 57 7.43 -0.98 -0.43
N GLU A 58 6.67 0.07 -0.71
CA GLU A 58 5.25 0.16 -0.35
C GLU A 58 4.38 -0.18 -1.55
N TYR A 59 3.33 -0.94 -1.29
CA TYR A 59 2.25 -1.25 -2.23
C TYR A 59 0.90 -0.95 -1.57
N ALA A 60 0.58 0.34 -1.44
CA ALA A 60 -0.70 0.78 -0.91
C ALA A 60 -1.80 0.56 -1.94
N ARG A 61 -2.95 0.02 -1.50
CA ARG A 61 -4.11 -0.27 -2.33
C ARG A 61 -5.26 0.72 -2.12
N GLY A 62 -4.95 1.88 -1.51
CA GLY A 62 -5.90 2.98 -1.32
C GLY A 62 -6.39 3.59 -2.64
N PRO A 63 -7.41 4.49 -2.59
CA PRO A 63 -8.11 4.93 -1.37
C PRO A 63 -9.10 3.89 -0.81
N TYR A 64 -9.67 3.00 -1.63
CA TYR A 64 -10.71 2.04 -1.21
C TYR A 64 -10.15 0.65 -0.84
N GLY A 65 -8.91 0.36 -1.16
CA GLY A 65 -8.27 -0.89 -0.80
C GLY A 65 -7.96 -0.95 0.70
N ARG A 66 -8.13 -2.15 1.27
CA ARG A 66 -7.99 -2.41 2.71
C ARG A 66 -6.64 -3.01 3.07
N HIS A 67 -5.68 -2.99 2.16
CA HIS A 67 -4.36 -3.58 2.36
C HIS A 67 -3.27 -2.62 1.92
N THR A 68 -2.19 -2.61 2.67
CA THR A 68 -0.89 -2.06 2.27
C THR A 68 0.14 -3.16 2.49
N TYR A 69 0.80 -3.56 1.41
CA TYR A 69 1.88 -4.53 1.48
C TYR A 69 3.22 -3.81 1.52
N MET A 70 4.09 -4.24 2.41
CA MET A 70 5.48 -3.81 2.49
C MET A 70 6.38 -4.96 2.10
N VAL A 71 7.32 -4.69 1.20
CA VAL A 71 8.38 -5.62 0.81
C VAL A 71 9.70 -5.03 1.29
N ASP A 72 10.32 -5.69 2.26
CA ASP A 72 11.62 -5.30 2.78
C ASP A 72 12.71 -5.95 1.94
N LEU A 73 13.64 -5.14 1.48
CA LEU A 73 14.83 -5.54 0.71
C LEU A 73 16.08 -5.35 1.58
N ASP A 74 16.99 -6.28 1.48
CA ASP A 74 18.33 -6.17 2.06
C ASP A 74 19.21 -5.16 1.31
N ASN A 75 20.46 -5.02 1.77
CA ASN A 75 21.47 -4.14 1.13
C ASN A 75 21.86 -4.57 -0.29
N ALA A 76 21.60 -5.81 -0.68
CA ALA A 76 21.83 -6.33 -2.02
C ALA A 76 20.58 -6.20 -2.92
N GLY A 77 19.50 -5.58 -2.42
CA GLY A 77 18.23 -5.42 -3.14
C GLY A 77 17.42 -6.71 -3.28
N ARG A 78 17.61 -7.65 -2.34
CA ARG A 78 16.85 -8.90 -2.32
C ARG A 78 15.78 -8.88 -1.25
N VAL A 79 14.64 -9.49 -1.56
CA VAL A 79 13.51 -9.61 -0.64
C VAL A 79 13.94 -10.38 0.62
N GLU A 80 13.78 -9.76 1.78
CA GLU A 80 13.89 -10.40 3.09
C GLU A 80 12.49 -10.76 3.62
N ARG A 81 11.52 -9.88 3.46
CA ARG A 81 10.19 -10.04 4.05
C ARG A 81 9.12 -9.36 3.21
N VAL A 82 7.94 -9.99 3.20
CA VAL A 82 6.70 -9.41 2.67
C VAL A 82 5.66 -9.43 3.79
N ALA A 83 5.00 -8.29 4.02
CA ALA A 83 3.97 -8.20 5.06
C ALA A 83 2.82 -7.27 4.66
N GLN A 84 1.59 -7.65 5.00
CA GLN A 84 0.46 -6.73 5.06
C GLN A 84 0.56 -5.97 6.39
N VAL A 85 0.55 -4.63 6.35
CA VAL A 85 0.87 -3.80 7.51
C VAL A 85 -0.33 -3.13 8.17
N LEU A 86 -1.50 -3.07 7.53
CA LEU A 86 -2.72 -2.51 8.12
C LEU A 86 -3.36 -3.54 9.04
N THR A 87 -2.76 -3.73 10.21
CA THR A 87 -3.15 -4.71 11.24
C THR A 87 -3.29 -4.06 12.59
N GLU A 88 -4.13 -4.65 13.45
CA GLU A 88 -4.29 -4.20 14.84
C GLU A 88 -2.96 -4.11 15.59
N ALA A 89 -2.08 -5.09 15.40
CA ALA A 89 -0.76 -5.10 16.04
C ALA A 89 0.09 -3.89 15.65
N ASN A 90 0.03 -3.43 14.40
CA ASN A 90 0.73 -2.24 13.97
C ASN A 90 0.03 -0.95 14.41
N PHE A 91 -1.30 -0.94 14.46
CA PHE A 91 -2.07 0.22 14.94
C PHE A 91 -1.76 0.53 16.40
N LEU A 92 -1.60 -0.49 17.24
CA LEU A 92 -1.22 -0.35 18.66
C LEU A 92 0.19 0.23 18.86
N ARG A 93 1.03 0.23 17.84
CA ARG A 93 2.37 0.82 17.88
C ARG A 93 2.38 2.32 17.56
N VAL A 94 1.29 2.83 16.98
CA VAL A 94 1.17 4.26 16.70
C VAL A 94 0.90 5.01 17.99
N ALA A 95 1.80 5.92 18.34
CA ALA A 95 1.75 6.65 19.60
C ALA A 95 1.94 8.15 19.38
N PRO A 96 1.40 9.00 20.26
CA PRO A 96 1.67 10.44 20.26
C PRO A 96 3.19 10.72 20.24
N GLY A 97 3.60 11.68 19.43
CA GLY A 97 5.00 12.03 19.21
C GLY A 97 5.74 11.24 18.14
N MET A 98 5.18 10.12 17.64
CA MET A 98 5.73 9.38 16.49
C MET A 98 5.93 10.34 15.31
N SER A 99 7.05 10.21 14.58
CA SER A 99 7.28 11.03 13.40
C SER A 99 6.39 10.59 12.23
N ARG A 100 6.13 11.51 11.32
CA ARG A 100 5.46 11.20 10.03
C ARG A 100 6.18 10.10 9.28
N ASP A 101 7.50 10.14 9.26
CA ASP A 101 8.30 9.17 8.52
C ASP A 101 8.22 7.78 9.15
N ASP A 102 8.24 7.68 10.48
CA ASP A 102 8.01 6.43 11.20
C ASP A 102 6.61 5.88 10.96
N LEU A 103 5.60 6.77 10.92
CA LEU A 103 4.22 6.39 10.62
C LEU A 103 4.08 5.84 9.20
N LEU A 104 4.72 6.49 8.21
CA LEU A 104 4.76 6.01 6.83
C LEU A 104 5.55 4.70 6.72
N LEU A 105 6.66 4.58 7.43
CA LEU A 105 7.45 3.34 7.45
C LEU A 105 6.66 2.19 8.09
N LEU A 106 5.79 2.47 9.05
CA LEU A 106 4.97 1.47 9.76
C LEU A 106 3.73 1.05 8.98
N LEU A 107 2.94 2.00 8.48
CA LEU A 107 1.61 1.77 7.88
C LEU A 107 1.54 2.05 6.38
N GLY A 108 2.52 2.77 5.83
CA GLY A 108 2.48 3.30 4.48
C GLY A 108 1.59 4.54 4.37
N ARG A 109 1.42 5.02 3.13
CA ARG A 109 0.58 6.19 2.86
C ARG A 109 -0.88 5.95 3.26
N PRO A 110 -1.56 6.99 3.81
CA PRO A 110 -2.99 6.90 4.07
C PRO A 110 -3.79 6.80 2.76
N GLY A 111 -4.94 6.16 2.83
CA GLY A 111 -5.90 6.14 1.73
C GLY A 111 -6.58 7.50 1.53
N GLU A 112 -6.85 8.21 2.62
CA GLU A 112 -7.46 9.55 2.61
C GLU A 112 -6.82 10.45 3.66
N VAL A 113 -6.82 11.76 3.35
CA VAL A 113 -6.31 12.81 4.26
C VAL A 113 -7.30 13.95 4.32
N PHE A 114 -7.70 14.33 5.53
CA PHE A 114 -8.55 15.49 5.79
C PHE A 114 -7.80 16.57 6.57
N GLY A 115 -7.98 17.82 6.17
CA GLY A 115 -7.42 18.97 6.88
C GLY A 115 -8.30 19.39 8.07
N VAL A 116 -7.70 19.69 9.21
CA VAL A 116 -8.36 20.31 10.38
C VAL A 116 -7.94 21.78 10.47
N ALA A 117 -8.76 22.67 9.92
CA ALA A 117 -8.41 24.07 9.70
C ALA A 117 -7.94 24.83 10.96
N LYS A 118 -8.62 24.67 12.09
CA LYS A 118 -8.28 25.35 13.36
C LYS A 118 -6.91 24.95 13.92
N GLN A 119 -6.51 23.71 13.72
CA GLN A 119 -5.26 23.14 14.25
C GLN A 119 -4.15 23.10 13.21
N ARG A 120 -4.48 23.40 11.95
CA ARG A 120 -3.60 23.18 10.78
C ARG A 120 -3.04 21.76 10.68
N SER A 121 -3.69 20.82 11.36
CA SER A 121 -3.34 19.39 11.36
C SER A 121 -4.03 18.65 10.22
N GLN A 122 -3.59 17.43 9.99
CA GLN A 122 -4.20 16.52 9.03
C GLN A 122 -4.63 15.24 9.74
N VAL A 123 -5.82 14.75 9.43
CA VAL A 123 -6.27 13.41 9.84
C VAL A 123 -5.99 12.46 8.68
N TRP A 124 -5.12 11.52 8.94
CA TRP A 124 -4.73 10.47 8.02
C TRP A 124 -5.53 9.21 8.28
N ASN A 125 -6.09 8.59 7.23
CA ASN A 125 -7.05 7.51 7.35
C ASN A 125 -6.60 6.30 6.53
N TRP A 126 -6.65 5.12 7.16
CA TRP A 126 -6.36 3.83 6.53
C TRP A 126 -7.55 2.91 6.68
N ARG A 127 -8.12 2.46 5.54
CA ARG A 127 -9.05 1.35 5.54
C ARG A 127 -8.28 0.06 5.75
N TYR A 128 -8.81 -0.84 6.55
CA TYR A 128 -8.19 -2.13 6.85
C TYR A 128 -9.23 -3.25 6.84
N PRO A 129 -8.82 -4.54 6.79
CA PRO A 129 -9.74 -5.67 6.86
C PRO A 129 -10.50 -5.69 8.20
N THR A 130 -11.73 -5.25 8.19
CA THR A 130 -12.67 -5.26 9.32
C THR A 130 -14.08 -5.44 8.79
N ASN A 131 -14.97 -6.02 9.62
CA ASN A 131 -16.39 -6.16 9.32
C ASN A 131 -17.22 -4.99 9.86
N ASP A 132 -16.62 -4.11 10.68
CA ASP A 132 -17.31 -3.10 11.48
C ASP A 132 -17.32 -1.71 10.79
N CYS A 133 -17.02 -1.62 9.49
CA CYS A 133 -16.95 -0.34 8.77
C CYS A 133 -16.06 0.70 9.46
N LEU A 134 -14.96 0.27 10.02
CA LEU A 134 -14.00 1.14 10.68
C LEU A 134 -12.80 1.42 9.78
N TRP A 135 -12.18 2.56 9.98
CA TRP A 135 -10.84 2.85 9.55
C TRP A 135 -9.94 3.19 10.75
N PHE A 136 -8.65 3.05 10.57
CA PHE A 136 -7.67 3.57 11.50
C PHE A 136 -7.33 5.00 11.12
N GLN A 137 -7.23 5.88 12.12
CA GLN A 137 -6.97 7.31 11.95
C GLN A 137 -5.78 7.73 12.79
N ALA A 138 -4.99 8.68 12.28
CA ALA A 138 -3.96 9.38 13.04
C ALA A 138 -4.00 10.86 12.70
N THR A 139 -4.02 11.73 13.71
CA THR A 139 -3.89 13.17 13.53
C THR A 139 -2.40 13.52 13.47
N VAL A 140 -1.98 14.12 12.36
CA VAL A 140 -0.60 14.57 12.13
C VAL A 140 -0.54 16.08 12.17
N THR A 141 0.30 16.61 13.05
CA THR A 141 0.52 18.04 13.27
C THR A 141 1.35 18.66 12.14
N PRO A 142 1.37 20.02 12.00
CA PRO A 142 2.15 20.69 10.95
C PRO A 142 3.66 20.41 11.02
N ASP A 143 4.20 20.16 12.21
CA ASP A 143 5.59 19.77 12.43
C ASP A 143 5.87 18.29 12.19
N GLY A 144 4.87 17.54 11.68
CA GLY A 144 5.01 16.15 11.27
C GLY A 144 5.06 15.15 12.44
N ARG A 145 4.32 15.41 13.52
CA ARG A 145 4.19 14.48 14.63
C ARG A 145 2.77 13.95 14.75
N VAL A 146 2.63 12.71 15.17
CA VAL A 146 1.34 12.15 15.57
C VAL A 146 0.89 12.83 16.86
N LEU A 147 -0.30 13.43 16.83
CA LEU A 147 -0.94 14.02 18.01
C LEU A 147 -1.73 12.95 18.77
N ASP A 148 -2.56 12.22 18.04
CA ASP A 148 -3.39 11.13 18.53
C ASP A 148 -3.62 10.10 17.41
N ALA A 149 -4.10 8.92 17.80
CA ALA A 149 -4.51 7.88 16.86
C ALA A 149 -5.62 7.02 17.47
N GLY A 150 -6.47 6.46 16.61
CA GLY A 150 -7.58 5.64 17.03
C GLY A 150 -8.39 5.07 15.87
N ARG A 151 -9.56 4.55 16.17
CA ARG A 151 -10.52 4.06 15.17
C ARG A 151 -11.65 5.06 15.00
N GLY A 152 -12.11 5.23 13.77
CA GLY A 152 -13.30 6.00 13.42
C GLY A 152 -14.20 5.22 12.49
N ILE A 153 -15.43 5.67 12.33
CA ILE A 153 -16.36 5.11 11.35
C ILE A 153 -15.94 5.59 9.97
N ASP A 154 -15.82 4.67 9.01
CA ASP A 154 -15.60 5.01 7.61
C ASP A 154 -16.89 5.60 7.03
N PRO A 155 -16.92 6.91 6.68
CA PRO A 155 -18.14 7.57 6.19
C PRO A 155 -18.67 6.96 4.90
N HIS A 156 -17.84 6.28 4.13
CA HIS A 156 -18.28 5.58 2.92
C HIS A 156 -19.03 4.28 3.20
N CYS A 157 -18.87 3.69 4.38
CA CYS A 157 -19.69 2.57 4.82
C CYS A 157 -21.07 3.03 5.28
N ASP A 158 -21.13 4.12 6.04
CA ASP A 158 -22.36 4.66 6.61
C ASP A 158 -23.34 5.13 5.52
N ALA A 159 -22.82 5.73 4.45
CA ALA A 159 -23.63 6.14 3.30
C ALA A 159 -24.36 4.98 2.61
N ARG A 160 -23.86 3.74 2.73
CA ARG A 160 -24.53 2.54 2.17
C ARG A 160 -25.58 1.97 3.11
N MET A 161 -25.45 2.14 4.41
CA MET A 161 -26.44 1.66 5.40
C MET A 161 -27.69 2.54 5.42
N ASN A 162 -27.59 3.81 5.05
CA ASN A 162 -28.71 4.75 5.02
C ASN A 162 -29.55 4.69 3.72
N LEU A 163 -29.22 3.80 2.78
CA LEU A 163 -29.94 3.62 1.51
C LEU A 163 -30.80 2.33 1.47
N GLN A 164 -30.94 1.62 2.59
CA GLN A 164 -31.83 0.48 2.79
C GLN A 164 -32.98 0.87 3.72
#